data_b3c487153fd7bab937a3f2697cf7b138
#
_entry.id   b3c487153fd7bab937a3f2697cf7b138
#
_cell.length_a   1.000
_cell.length_b   1.000
_cell.length_c   1.000
_cell.angle_alpha   90.00
_cell.angle_beta   90.00
_cell.angle_gamma   90.00
#
_symmetry.space_group_name_H-M   'P 1'
#
loop_
_entity.id
_entity.type
_entity.pdbx_description
1 polymer ?
#
loop_
_entity_poly.entity_id
_entity_poly.type
_entity_poly.pdbx_seq_one_letter_code
_entity_poly.pdbx_strand_id
1 'polypeptide(L)'
;DALPISINIKTFERMVLYHTGYTPKILRRIKRFQNTCNQLVHQHISLTDITYDNNFTDQSYFIKEFTRFSGTAPRTFQTEKATVKENVKYKYL
;
A
#
# COMPACT_ATOMS: atom_id res chain seq x y z
N ASP A 1 -16.54 -6.21 -6.34
CA ASP A 1 -17.88 -6.13 -6.90
C ASP A 1 -18.05 -4.89 -7.74
N ALA A 2 -18.81 -5.04 -8.79
CA ALA A 2 -19.06 -3.94 -9.71
C ALA A 2 -19.99 -2.93 -9.08
N LEU A 3 -19.69 -1.65 -9.34
CA LEU A 3 -20.58 -0.59 -8.91
C LEU A 3 -21.81 -0.56 -9.80
N PRO A 4 -22.97 -0.22 -9.24
CA PRO A 4 -24.15 -0.01 -10.08
C PRO A 4 -23.86 1.08 -11.11
N ILE A 5 -24.32 0.86 -12.33
CA ILE A 5 -24.07 1.82 -13.40
C ILE A 5 -24.68 3.18 -13.08
N SER A 6 -25.74 3.20 -12.30
CA SER A 6 -26.43 4.44 -11.96
C SER A 6 -25.70 5.31 -10.97
N ILE A 7 -24.65 4.79 -10.29
CA ILE A 7 -23.90 5.59 -9.32
C ILE A 7 -22.84 6.37 -10.06
N ASN A 8 -22.88 7.70 -9.94
CA ASN A 8 -21.82 8.52 -10.51
C ASN A 8 -20.64 8.60 -9.54
N ILE A 9 -19.52 9.10 -10.06
CA ILE A 9 -18.28 9.07 -9.32
C ILE A 9 -18.35 9.89 -8.02
N LYS A 10 -19.04 11.02 -8.04
CA LYS A 10 -19.13 11.85 -6.84
C LYS A 10 -19.96 11.19 -5.76
N THR A 11 -21.02 10.52 -6.14
CA THR A 11 -21.83 9.77 -5.18
C THR A 11 -21.02 8.64 -4.57
N PHE A 12 -20.26 7.93 -5.41
CA PHE A 12 -19.39 6.87 -4.94
C PHE A 12 -18.35 7.40 -3.95
N GLU A 13 -17.72 8.52 -4.28
CA GLU A 13 -16.71 9.11 -3.41
C GLU A 13 -17.29 9.49 -2.05
N ARG A 14 -18.51 10.05 -2.04
CA ARG A 14 -19.16 10.41 -0.79
C ARG A 14 -19.49 9.17 0.04
N MET A 15 -19.96 8.11 -0.61
CA MET A 15 -20.27 6.87 0.09
C MET A 15 -19.02 6.28 0.74
N VAL A 16 -17.92 6.24 0.00
CA VAL A 16 -16.67 5.71 0.52
C VAL A 16 -16.21 6.54 1.71
N LEU A 17 -16.24 7.86 1.57
CA LEU A 17 -15.82 8.74 2.66
C LEU A 17 -16.70 8.55 3.90
N TYR A 18 -18.01 8.43 3.69
CA TYR A 18 -18.94 8.26 4.80
C TYR A 18 -18.67 6.95 5.56
N HIS A 19 -18.45 5.86 4.83
CA HIS A 19 -18.29 4.55 5.47
C HIS A 19 -16.90 4.28 6.00
N THR A 20 -15.87 4.87 5.41
CA THR A 20 -14.50 4.56 5.77
C THR A 20 -13.75 5.72 6.41
N GLY A 21 -14.23 6.94 6.22
CA GLY A 21 -13.51 8.13 6.65
C GLY A 21 -12.38 8.52 5.70
N TYR A 22 -12.22 7.82 4.58
CA TYR A 22 -11.16 8.09 3.61
C TYR A 22 -11.74 8.22 2.21
N THR A 23 -11.03 9.01 1.37
CA THR A 23 -11.40 9.07 -0.04
C THR A 23 -10.93 7.80 -0.75
N PRO A 24 -11.55 7.46 -1.89
CA PRO A 24 -11.07 6.32 -2.67
C PRO A 24 -9.61 6.44 -3.06
N LYS A 25 -9.14 7.66 -3.34
CA LYS A 25 -7.74 7.87 -3.69
C LYS A 25 -6.81 7.47 -2.55
N ILE A 26 -7.15 7.87 -1.33
CA ILE A 26 -6.36 7.50 -0.16
C ILE A 26 -6.42 6.00 0.08
N LEU A 27 -7.59 5.40 -0.08
CA LEU A 27 -7.71 3.96 0.10
C LEU A 27 -6.84 3.18 -0.89
N ARG A 28 -6.79 3.64 -2.14
CA ARG A 28 -5.91 3.01 -3.12
C ARG A 28 -4.44 3.10 -2.71
N ARG A 29 -4.04 4.25 -2.17
CA ARG A 29 -2.67 4.43 -1.70
C ARG A 29 -2.35 3.55 -0.50
N ILE A 30 -3.30 3.41 0.42
CA ILE A 30 -3.14 2.51 1.56
C ILE A 30 -3.00 1.07 1.08
N LYS A 31 -3.85 0.66 0.15
CA LYS A 31 -3.79 -0.70 -0.39
C LYS A 31 -2.47 -0.95 -1.10
N ARG A 32 -2.00 0.04 -1.86
CA ARG A 32 -0.71 -0.07 -2.52
C ARG A 32 0.41 -0.21 -1.50
N PHE A 33 0.36 0.58 -0.43
CA PHE A 33 1.33 0.46 0.65
C PHE A 33 1.32 -0.93 1.27
N GLN A 34 0.15 -1.48 1.52
CA GLN A 34 0.04 -2.83 2.08
C GLN A 34 0.65 -3.87 1.16
N ASN A 35 0.45 -3.73 -0.14
CA ASN A 35 1.05 -4.65 -1.11
C ASN A 35 2.57 -4.58 -1.06
N THR A 36 3.14 -3.36 -0.96
CA THR A 36 4.59 -3.23 -0.90
C THR A 36 5.14 -3.82 0.39
N CYS A 37 4.42 -3.67 1.51
CA CYS A 37 4.82 -4.29 2.75
C CYS A 37 4.91 -5.80 2.62
N ASN A 38 3.89 -6.40 2.01
CA ASN A 38 3.87 -7.85 1.82
C ASN A 38 5.02 -8.31 0.94
N GLN A 39 5.29 -7.57 -0.13
CA GLN A 39 6.40 -7.92 -1.02
C GLN A 39 7.74 -7.80 -0.33
N LEU A 40 7.93 -6.76 0.48
CA LEU A 40 9.18 -6.57 1.21
C LEU A 40 9.42 -7.66 2.25
N VAL A 41 8.38 -8.15 2.87
CA VAL A 41 8.51 -9.14 3.93
C VAL A 41 8.57 -10.57 3.40
N HIS A 42 7.80 -10.88 2.37
CA HIS A 42 7.59 -12.25 1.95
C HIS A 42 8.22 -12.64 0.62
N GLN A 43 8.78 -11.69 -0.12
CA GLN A 43 9.32 -11.98 -1.44
C GLN A 43 10.74 -11.46 -1.56
N HIS A 44 11.53 -12.17 -2.37
CA HIS A 44 12.91 -11.76 -2.65
C HIS A 44 12.95 -11.05 -4.00
N ILE A 45 12.44 -9.83 -4.03
CA ILE A 45 12.47 -9.03 -5.23
C ILE A 45 13.09 -7.68 -4.94
N SER A 46 13.59 -7.05 -5.98
CA SER A 46 14.28 -5.77 -5.83
C SER A 46 13.31 -4.64 -5.56
N LEU A 47 13.83 -3.54 -5.02
CA LEU A 47 13.00 -2.34 -4.87
C LEU A 47 12.52 -1.83 -6.21
N THR A 48 13.31 -2.02 -7.26
CA THR A 48 12.89 -1.64 -8.61
C THR A 48 11.68 -2.44 -9.03
N ASP A 49 11.69 -3.75 -8.80
CA ASP A 49 10.55 -4.59 -9.16
C ASP A 49 9.31 -4.23 -8.37
N ILE A 50 9.46 -3.97 -7.06
CA ILE A 50 8.35 -3.56 -6.23
C ILE A 50 7.75 -2.24 -6.75
N THR A 51 8.63 -1.31 -7.14
CA THR A 51 8.20 -0.03 -7.68
C THR A 51 7.25 -0.21 -8.85
N TYR A 52 7.65 -1.00 -9.82
CA TYR A 52 6.87 -1.14 -11.04
C TYR A 52 5.70 -2.10 -10.89
N ASP A 53 5.82 -3.10 -10.04
CA ASP A 53 4.68 -3.99 -9.75
C ASP A 53 3.51 -3.23 -9.13
N ASN A 54 3.81 -2.14 -8.44
CA ASN A 54 2.78 -1.38 -7.74
C ASN A 54 2.46 -0.06 -8.42
N ASN A 55 2.86 0.08 -9.67
CA ASN A 55 2.50 1.21 -10.53
C ASN A 55 2.99 2.56 -10.01
N PHE A 56 4.13 2.58 -9.35
CA PHE A 56 4.76 3.84 -9.01
C PHE A 56 5.46 4.40 -10.25
N THR A 57 5.51 5.71 -10.34
CA THR A 57 6.16 6.39 -11.45
C THR A 57 7.66 6.09 -11.45
N ASP A 58 8.29 6.14 -10.28
CA ASP A 58 9.69 5.84 -10.14
C ASP A 58 9.99 5.44 -8.70
N GLN A 59 11.21 4.95 -8.48
CA GLN A 59 11.59 4.43 -7.18
C GLN A 59 11.65 5.51 -6.10
N SER A 60 12.02 6.72 -6.47
CA SER A 60 12.07 7.83 -5.51
C SER A 60 10.69 8.11 -4.94
N TYR A 61 9.67 8.08 -5.78
CA TYR A 61 8.31 8.30 -5.33
C TYR A 61 7.84 7.17 -4.43
N PHE A 62 8.16 5.93 -4.79
CA PHE A 62 7.85 4.78 -3.95
C PHE A 62 8.46 4.96 -2.55
N ILE A 63 9.74 5.29 -2.49
CA ILE A 63 10.43 5.46 -1.21
C ILE A 63 9.80 6.58 -0.38
N LYS A 64 9.46 7.70 -1.01
CA LYS A 64 8.82 8.80 -0.32
C LYS A 64 7.48 8.41 0.25
N GLU A 65 6.64 7.77 -0.55
CA GLU A 65 5.31 7.40 -0.09
C GLU A 65 5.39 6.33 1.00
N PHE A 66 6.26 5.35 0.81
CA PHE A 66 6.44 4.31 1.82
C PHE A 66 6.88 4.91 3.15
N THR A 67 7.85 5.81 3.11
CA THR A 67 8.35 6.45 4.32
C THR A 67 7.27 7.28 5.00
N ARG A 68 6.43 7.94 4.22
CA ARG A 68 5.33 8.73 4.77
C ARG A 68 4.34 7.87 5.54
N PHE A 69 4.04 6.67 5.02
CA PHE A 69 3.07 5.79 5.68
C PHE A 69 3.68 5.02 6.85
N SER A 70 4.93 4.59 6.73
CA SER A 70 5.52 3.69 7.72
C SER A 70 6.45 4.37 8.71
N GLY A 71 6.97 5.52 8.35
CA GLY A 71 7.97 6.20 9.17
C GLY A 71 9.39 5.75 8.91
N THR A 72 9.59 4.71 8.08
CA THR A 72 10.92 4.21 7.78
C THR A 72 11.07 3.93 6.29
N ALA A 73 12.31 3.90 5.81
CA ALA A 73 12.58 3.56 4.43
C ALA A 73 12.27 2.08 4.16
N PRO A 74 11.92 1.74 2.92
CA PRO A 74 11.59 0.35 2.61
C PRO A 74 12.69 -0.65 2.96
N ARG A 75 13.93 -0.30 2.73
CA ARG A 75 15.05 -1.20 3.03
C ARG A 75 15.16 -1.45 4.52
N THR A 76 15.02 -0.39 5.32
CA THR A 76 15.06 -0.50 6.77
C THR A 76 13.89 -1.35 7.27
N PHE A 77 12.71 -1.10 6.73
CA PHE A 77 11.52 -1.86 7.07
C PHE A 77 11.73 -3.35 6.77
N GLN A 78 12.30 -3.64 5.61
CA GLN A 78 12.55 -5.02 5.19
C GLN A 78 13.47 -5.74 6.16
N THR A 79 14.55 -5.08 6.56
CA THR A 79 15.52 -5.67 7.49
C THR A 79 14.91 -5.95 8.85
N GLU A 80 14.19 -4.97 9.39
CA GLU A 80 13.57 -5.12 10.70
C GLU A 80 12.50 -6.19 10.71
N LYS A 81 11.66 -6.23 9.68
CA LYS A 81 10.54 -7.15 9.66
C LYS A 81 10.95 -8.57 9.29
N ALA A 82 12.06 -8.73 8.59
CA ALA A 82 12.56 -10.06 8.28
C ALA A 82 12.88 -10.83 9.54
N THR A 83 13.40 -10.15 10.58
CA THR A 83 13.68 -10.78 11.86
C THR A 83 12.40 -11.11 12.61
N VAL A 84 11.46 -10.19 12.61
CA VAL A 84 10.21 -10.37 13.36
C VAL A 84 9.30 -11.39 12.69
N LYS A 85 9.36 -11.51 11.38
CA LYS A 85 8.51 -12.41 10.62
C LYS A 85 8.60 -13.85 11.08
N GLU A 86 9.75 -14.24 11.61
CA GLU A 86 9.94 -15.62 12.07
C GLU A 86 9.23 -15.88 13.38
N ASN A 87 8.91 -14.86 14.13
CA ASN A 87 8.32 -15.00 15.44
C ASN A 87 6.89 -14.47 15.52
N VAL A 88 6.54 -13.57 14.64
CA VAL A 88 5.24 -12.90 14.67
C VAL A 88 4.64 -12.90 13.29
N LYS A 89 3.37 -13.23 13.22
CA LYS A 89 2.68 -13.19 11.94
C LYS A 89 2.13 -11.79 11.71
N TYR A 90 2.58 -11.13 10.66
CA TYR A 90 2.09 -9.82 10.28
C TYR A 90 0.82 -9.94 9.49
N LYS A 91 -0.08 -9.04 9.75
CA LYS A 91 -1.31 -8.95 8.98
C LYS A 91 -1.45 -7.52 8.49
N TYR A 92 -1.20 -7.33 7.22
CA TYR A 92 -1.49 -6.09 6.55
C TYR A 92 -2.77 -6.31 5.79
N LEU A 93 -3.75 -5.65 6.18
CA LEU A 93 -5.09 -5.94 5.67
C LEU A 93 -5.36 -5.60 4.24
#